data_0c39187536b6599b40283772632d7de7
#
_entry.id   0c39187536b6599b40283772632d7de7
#
_cell.length_a   1.000
_cell.length_b   1.000
_cell.length_c   1.000
_cell.angle_alpha   90.00
_cell.angle_beta   90.00
_cell.angle_gamma   90.00
#
_symmetry.space_group_name_H-M   'P 1'
#
loop_
_entity.id
_entity.type
_entity.pdbx_description
1 polymer ?
#
loop_
_entity_poly.entity_id
_entity_poly.type
_entity_poly.pdbx_seq_one_letter_code
_entity_poly.pdbx_strand_id
1 'polypeptide(L)'
;MQYRILSILSIITCLCCFNTNGYAQEITAEENNNPVILYTTTPKKYEIADIKVEGVDNYEDYILLGISGLSVGQTITVPGDEITSAIKNYWKHGLFSDARIEAEKIVGDKIYLKIVLAQRPRIAEVNYHGVKKSEKKDLEAKLGLVKGSQITPNLVDRAKLLIKRHFDDKGFKNAEVNIIERNIQGNKEQVNVDIMIDKKEKVKVNSITIDGNTILSDKKLKRIMKKTNEKNKLVNLFRTKKFIEEKYEEDKQLIIDKYNELGYRDAQIVVDSITPYDDRTVDVYMRIEEGNKYYLRNIDWVGNTVYRSDYLAAKLLMKKGDVYNQKLLNERLSQDEDAIGNDYYNQGYVFYSLDPVEVNIVGDSIDLEMRIVEGPQATISKVTINGNDRLYDNIVRRELRTNPGDLFNRSA
;
A
#
# COMPACT_ATOMS: atom_id res chain seq x y z
N MET A 1 -3.09 -53.27 42.47
CA MET A 1 -3.08 -54.70 42.06
C MET A 1 -2.26 -54.75 40.81
N GLN A 2 -0.92 -55.04 40.85
CA GLN A 2 -0.28 -56.35 40.87
C GLN A 2 -0.82 -57.19 39.74
N TYR A 3 -0.01 -57.67 38.75
CA TYR A 3 1.19 -58.49 38.71
C TYR A 3 1.82 -58.35 37.32
N ARG A 4 3.11 -58.17 37.03
CA ARG A 4 4.28 -59.10 37.14
C ARG A 4 4.10 -60.43 36.38
N ILE A 5 5.03 -60.73 35.43
CA ILE A 5 6.02 -61.87 35.42
C ILE A 5 6.40 -62.08 33.97
N LEU A 6 7.61 -61.87 33.50
CA LEU A 6 8.89 -62.63 33.51
C LEU A 6 8.96 -63.81 32.50
N SER A 7 9.95 -63.63 31.61
CA SER A 7 10.97 -64.56 31.10
C SER A 7 10.52 -65.77 30.27
N ILE A 8 11.27 -66.12 29.21
CA ILE A 8 12.41 -67.09 29.23
C ILE A 8 13.15 -67.14 27.87
N LEU A 9 14.45 -67.12 27.97
CA LEU A 9 15.53 -67.44 27.05
C LEU A 9 15.38 -68.82 26.44
N SER A 10 15.65 -69.04 25.12
CA SER A 10 16.11 -70.34 24.62
C SER A 10 17.01 -70.16 23.41
N ILE A 11 18.28 -70.50 23.62
CA ILE A 11 19.35 -70.77 22.64
C ILE A 11 19.12 -72.10 22.00
N ILE A 12 19.09 -72.13 20.66
CA ILE A 12 19.39 -73.36 19.92
C ILE A 12 20.35 -73.09 18.78
N THR A 13 21.60 -73.45 18.94
CA THR A 13 22.63 -73.67 17.93
C THR A 13 22.25 -74.80 17.03
N CYS A 14 22.27 -74.62 15.70
CA CYS A 14 22.39 -75.73 14.76
C CYS A 14 23.35 -75.39 13.63
N LEU A 15 24.52 -75.97 13.65
CA LEU A 15 25.50 -76.01 12.58
C LEU A 15 24.94 -76.83 11.44
N CYS A 16 24.85 -76.27 10.22
CA CYS A 16 24.86 -77.11 9.00
C CYS A 16 25.64 -76.29 7.92
N CYS A 17 26.80 -76.85 7.60
CA CYS A 17 27.61 -76.48 6.46
C CYS A 17 26.85 -76.84 5.17
N PHE A 18 26.65 -75.83 4.31
CA PHE A 18 26.51 -76.07 2.88
C PHE A 18 27.37 -75.07 2.10
N ASN A 19 28.33 -75.65 1.37
CA ASN A 19 29.06 -74.96 0.32
C ASN A 19 28.09 -74.59 -0.82
N THR A 20 27.99 -73.36 -1.15
CA THR A 20 27.49 -72.90 -2.45
C THR A 20 28.42 -71.86 -2.99
N ASN A 21 29.03 -72.12 -4.12
CA ASN A 21 29.74 -71.15 -4.95
C ASN A 21 28.78 -70.05 -5.34
N GLY A 22 28.86 -68.93 -4.64
CA GLY A 22 28.17 -67.70 -5.02
C GLY A 22 29.09 -66.89 -5.93
N TYR A 23 28.65 -66.67 -7.15
CA TYR A 23 29.24 -65.68 -8.03
C TYR A 23 29.17 -64.33 -7.32
N ALA A 24 30.32 -63.74 -7.06
CA ALA A 24 30.41 -62.34 -6.68
C ALA A 24 29.98 -61.53 -7.90
N GLN A 25 28.76 -60.94 -7.89
CA GLN A 25 28.46 -59.81 -8.71
C GLN A 25 29.31 -58.68 -8.15
N GLU A 26 30.31 -58.26 -8.90
CA GLU A 26 30.91 -56.96 -8.77
C GLU A 26 29.79 -55.93 -8.93
N ILE A 27 29.28 -55.44 -7.84
CA ILE A 27 28.58 -54.14 -7.81
C ILE A 27 29.68 -53.12 -8.07
N THR A 28 29.83 -52.72 -9.34
CA THR A 28 30.54 -51.48 -9.67
C THR A 28 29.79 -50.38 -8.92
N ALA A 29 30.33 -50.01 -7.77
CA ALA A 29 29.99 -48.73 -7.17
C ALA A 29 30.34 -47.68 -8.23
N GLU A 30 29.35 -47.08 -8.86
CA GLU A 30 29.54 -45.80 -9.50
C GLU A 30 30.10 -44.89 -8.41
N GLU A 31 31.39 -44.63 -8.48
CA GLU A 31 32.01 -43.57 -7.70
C GLU A 31 31.25 -42.29 -7.96
N ASN A 32 30.47 -41.90 -6.98
CA ASN A 32 29.77 -40.63 -6.97
C ASN A 32 30.85 -39.55 -6.88
N ASN A 33 31.34 -39.12 -8.04
CA ASN A 33 32.50 -38.23 -8.22
C ASN A 33 32.10 -36.74 -7.89
N ASN A 34 31.09 -36.55 -7.08
CA ASN A 34 30.73 -35.21 -6.61
C ASN A 34 31.82 -34.69 -5.63
N PRO A 35 32.43 -33.57 -5.93
CA PRO A 35 33.46 -33.03 -5.04
C PRO A 35 32.83 -32.63 -3.69
N VAL A 36 33.38 -33.20 -2.62
CA VAL A 36 32.95 -32.89 -1.25
C VAL A 36 33.59 -31.61 -0.79
N ILE A 37 32.81 -30.54 -0.69
CA ILE A 37 33.25 -29.27 -0.11
C ILE A 37 32.91 -29.27 1.38
N LEU A 38 33.95 -29.38 2.23
CA LEU A 38 33.79 -29.32 3.68
C LEU A 38 33.72 -27.88 4.14
N TYR A 39 32.55 -27.41 4.52
CA TYR A 39 32.30 -26.03 4.98
C TYR A 39 33.01 -25.67 6.30
N THR A 40 33.61 -26.66 6.97
CA THR A 40 34.42 -26.49 8.20
C THR A 40 35.90 -26.24 7.93
N THR A 41 36.35 -26.31 6.67
CA THR A 41 37.73 -26.12 6.27
C THR A 41 38.03 -24.65 5.92
N THR A 42 39.32 -24.32 5.90
CA THR A 42 39.80 -22.98 5.48
C THR A 42 39.31 -22.66 4.07
N PRO A 43 38.73 -21.49 3.82
CA PRO A 43 38.28 -21.10 2.49
C PRO A 43 39.42 -21.20 1.46
N LYS A 44 39.15 -21.79 0.31
CA LYS A 44 40.11 -21.96 -0.77
C LYS A 44 39.70 -21.18 -2.01
N LYS A 45 40.65 -20.58 -2.71
CA LYS A 45 40.42 -19.85 -3.94
C LYS A 45 40.39 -20.80 -5.13
N TYR A 46 39.40 -20.60 -6.01
CA TYR A 46 39.24 -21.32 -7.27
C TYR A 46 38.97 -20.36 -8.41
N GLU A 47 39.49 -20.65 -9.59
CA GLU A 47 39.10 -20.00 -10.84
C GLU A 47 37.90 -20.75 -11.44
N ILE A 48 36.83 -20.03 -11.80
CA ILE A 48 35.66 -20.63 -12.46
C ILE A 48 36.05 -21.00 -13.91
N ALA A 49 36.10 -22.30 -14.19
CA ALA A 49 36.42 -22.81 -15.51
C ALA A 49 35.22 -22.87 -16.45
N ASP A 50 34.05 -23.18 -15.90
CA ASP A 50 32.78 -23.24 -16.64
C ASP A 50 31.59 -23.07 -15.69
N ILE A 51 30.47 -22.57 -16.21
CA ILE A 51 29.21 -22.44 -15.48
C ILE A 51 28.07 -22.95 -16.35
N LYS A 52 27.37 -23.99 -15.90
CA LYS A 52 26.17 -24.53 -16.53
C LYS A 52 24.95 -24.09 -15.77
N VAL A 53 23.86 -23.79 -16.47
CA VAL A 53 22.56 -23.45 -15.86
C VAL A 53 21.56 -24.53 -16.23
N GLU A 54 20.82 -25.04 -15.26
CA GLU A 54 19.81 -26.08 -15.46
C GLU A 54 18.50 -25.74 -14.71
N GLY A 55 17.39 -26.32 -15.19
CA GLY A 55 16.09 -26.30 -14.53
C GLY A 55 15.18 -25.14 -14.94
N VAL A 56 15.59 -24.31 -15.91
CA VAL A 56 14.76 -23.22 -16.46
C VAL A 56 14.99 -23.08 -17.95
N ASP A 57 13.97 -23.39 -18.76
CA ASP A 57 14.07 -23.41 -20.24
C ASP A 57 13.61 -22.09 -20.91
N ASN A 58 12.99 -21.16 -20.13
CA ASN A 58 12.37 -19.96 -20.68
C ASN A 58 13.28 -18.71 -20.66
N TYR A 59 14.54 -18.86 -20.25
CA TYR A 59 15.52 -17.78 -20.19
C TYR A 59 16.82 -18.24 -20.86
N GLU A 60 17.43 -17.31 -21.57
CA GLU A 60 18.77 -17.54 -22.13
C GLU A 60 19.82 -17.59 -21.00
N ASP A 61 20.76 -18.54 -21.07
CA ASP A 61 21.78 -18.76 -20.04
C ASP A 61 22.56 -17.50 -19.67
N TYR A 62 22.87 -16.65 -20.66
CA TYR A 62 23.61 -15.40 -20.39
C TYR A 62 22.85 -14.42 -19.49
N ILE A 63 21.49 -14.42 -19.54
CA ILE A 63 20.65 -13.59 -18.67
C ILE A 63 20.73 -14.13 -17.23
N LEU A 64 20.60 -15.44 -17.09
CA LEU A 64 20.67 -16.12 -15.79
C LEU A 64 22.05 -15.93 -15.17
N LEU A 65 23.11 -16.09 -15.95
CA LEU A 65 24.49 -15.81 -15.51
C LEU A 65 24.66 -14.36 -15.07
N GLY A 66 24.11 -13.41 -15.83
CA GLY A 66 24.13 -11.98 -15.48
C GLY A 66 23.46 -11.69 -14.12
N ILE A 67 22.37 -12.39 -13.79
CA ILE A 67 21.71 -12.27 -12.48
C ILE A 67 22.63 -12.77 -11.36
N SER A 68 23.35 -13.89 -11.58
CA SER A 68 24.24 -14.45 -10.58
C SER A 68 25.37 -13.51 -10.19
N GLY A 69 25.86 -12.72 -11.14
CA GLY A 69 27.08 -11.93 -11.00
C GLY A 69 28.37 -12.77 -11.04
N LEU A 70 28.27 -14.04 -11.43
CA LEU A 70 29.43 -14.93 -11.63
C LEU A 70 29.79 -14.96 -13.12
N SER A 71 31.10 -15.11 -13.40
CA SER A 71 31.62 -15.20 -14.76
C SER A 71 32.74 -16.21 -14.88
N VAL A 72 32.85 -16.85 -16.04
CA VAL A 72 33.98 -17.73 -16.36
C VAL A 72 35.29 -16.94 -16.34
N GLY A 73 36.33 -17.53 -15.74
CA GLY A 73 37.62 -16.87 -15.47
C GLY A 73 37.69 -16.06 -14.18
N GLN A 74 36.56 -15.85 -13.47
CA GLN A 74 36.55 -15.17 -12.19
C GLN A 74 37.15 -16.07 -11.10
N THR A 75 37.96 -15.46 -10.22
CA THR A 75 38.46 -16.14 -9.01
C THR A 75 37.46 -15.93 -7.88
N ILE A 76 36.98 -17.01 -7.28
CA ILE A 76 36.06 -17.04 -6.14
C ILE A 76 36.67 -17.77 -4.95
N THR A 77 36.17 -17.48 -3.78
CA THR A 77 36.53 -18.19 -2.54
C THR A 77 35.41 -19.16 -2.19
N VAL A 78 35.73 -20.43 -1.95
CA VAL A 78 34.74 -21.45 -1.59
C VAL A 78 35.15 -22.18 -0.32
N PRO A 79 34.30 -22.19 0.72
CA PRO A 79 33.09 -21.39 0.88
C PRO A 79 33.37 -19.89 0.98
N GLY A 80 32.50 -19.06 0.40
CA GLY A 80 32.71 -17.60 0.37
C GLY A 80 31.46 -16.79 0.02
N ASP A 81 31.65 -15.47 0.02
CA ASP A 81 30.56 -14.52 -0.15
C ASP A 81 30.04 -14.41 -1.60
N GLU A 82 30.89 -14.76 -2.59
CA GLU A 82 30.56 -14.67 -4.01
C GLU A 82 29.38 -15.62 -4.34
N ILE A 83 29.46 -16.89 -3.89
CA ILE A 83 28.39 -17.87 -4.08
C ILE A 83 27.14 -17.48 -3.32
N THR A 84 27.30 -17.03 -2.06
CA THR A 84 26.19 -16.55 -1.25
C THR A 84 25.49 -15.36 -1.89
N SER A 85 26.25 -14.42 -2.46
CA SER A 85 25.72 -13.25 -3.15
C SER A 85 25.00 -13.61 -4.43
N ALA A 86 25.51 -14.55 -5.21
CA ALA A 86 24.86 -15.07 -6.41
C ALA A 86 23.49 -15.68 -6.09
N ILE A 87 23.40 -16.52 -5.05
CA ILE A 87 22.14 -17.08 -4.58
C ILE A 87 21.18 -15.98 -4.12
N LYS A 88 21.66 -15.01 -3.34
CA LYS A 88 20.85 -13.86 -2.88
C LYS A 88 20.31 -13.02 -4.06
N ASN A 89 21.10 -12.85 -5.13
CA ASN A 89 20.68 -12.15 -6.32
C ASN A 89 19.49 -12.84 -7.00
N TYR A 90 19.51 -14.17 -7.16
CA TYR A 90 18.35 -14.92 -7.67
C TYR A 90 17.11 -14.75 -6.79
N TRP A 91 17.24 -14.82 -5.47
CA TRP A 91 16.14 -14.61 -4.53
C TRP A 91 15.58 -13.18 -4.60
N LYS A 92 16.45 -12.19 -4.77
CA LYS A 92 16.04 -10.77 -4.87
C LYS A 92 15.15 -10.50 -6.09
N HIS A 93 15.39 -11.19 -7.20
CA HIS A 93 14.53 -11.08 -8.39
C HIS A 93 13.14 -11.68 -8.19
N GLY A 94 12.96 -12.59 -7.23
CA GLY A 94 11.66 -13.19 -6.90
C GLY A 94 11.08 -14.13 -7.96
N LEU A 95 11.81 -14.41 -9.05
CA LEU A 95 11.37 -15.22 -10.19
C LEU A 95 11.52 -16.73 -9.93
N PHE A 96 12.37 -17.11 -9.01
CA PHE A 96 12.74 -18.50 -8.73
C PHE A 96 12.17 -18.95 -7.39
N SER A 97 11.72 -20.20 -7.35
CA SER A 97 11.28 -20.88 -6.13
C SER A 97 12.43 -21.54 -5.40
N ASP A 98 13.47 -21.93 -6.14
CA ASP A 98 14.71 -22.50 -5.61
C ASP A 98 15.90 -22.05 -6.46
N ALA A 99 17.06 -21.85 -5.82
CA ALA A 99 18.32 -21.52 -6.47
C ALA A 99 19.45 -22.19 -5.70
N ARG A 100 20.17 -23.08 -6.38
CA ARG A 100 21.32 -23.82 -5.83
C ARG A 100 22.50 -23.69 -6.75
N ILE A 101 23.70 -23.60 -6.16
CA ILE A 101 24.96 -23.61 -6.92
C ILE A 101 25.76 -24.79 -6.41
N GLU A 102 26.04 -25.70 -7.30
CA GLU A 102 26.73 -26.96 -7.03
C GLU A 102 28.09 -26.97 -7.73
N ALA A 103 29.10 -27.55 -7.11
CA ALA A 103 30.36 -27.81 -7.78
C ALA A 103 30.24 -29.17 -8.52
N GLU A 104 30.19 -29.13 -9.84
CA GLU A 104 30.11 -30.32 -10.67
C GLU A 104 31.47 -31.06 -10.66
N LYS A 105 32.56 -30.30 -10.76
CA LYS A 105 33.93 -30.85 -10.83
C LYS A 105 34.94 -29.84 -10.27
N ILE A 106 35.99 -30.32 -9.64
CA ILE A 106 37.16 -29.54 -9.23
C ILE A 106 38.42 -30.21 -9.79
N VAL A 107 39.22 -29.41 -10.52
CA VAL A 107 40.49 -29.88 -11.10
C VAL A 107 41.60 -28.90 -10.74
N GLY A 108 42.43 -29.26 -9.76
CA GLY A 108 43.44 -28.35 -9.24
C GLY A 108 42.81 -27.10 -8.60
N ASP A 109 43.13 -25.93 -9.17
CA ASP A 109 42.56 -24.63 -8.72
C ASP A 109 41.38 -24.17 -9.57
N LYS A 110 40.86 -25.04 -10.48
CA LYS A 110 39.72 -24.74 -11.34
C LYS A 110 38.47 -25.46 -10.82
N ILE A 111 37.36 -24.69 -10.75
CA ILE A 111 36.04 -25.16 -10.36
C ILE A 111 35.04 -25.06 -11.53
N TYR A 112 34.24 -26.06 -11.73
CA TYR A 112 33.13 -26.14 -12.67
C TYR A 112 31.85 -26.03 -11.86
N LEU A 113 31.07 -24.96 -12.11
CA LEU A 113 29.85 -24.69 -11.37
C LEU A 113 28.62 -25.12 -12.16
N LYS A 114 27.63 -25.60 -11.43
CA LYS A 114 26.31 -25.92 -11.93
C LYS A 114 25.28 -25.11 -11.12
N ILE A 115 24.57 -24.22 -11.79
CA ILE A 115 23.50 -23.41 -11.22
C ILE A 115 22.18 -24.14 -11.51
N VAL A 116 21.51 -24.61 -10.47
CA VAL A 116 20.22 -25.27 -10.59
C VAL A 116 19.13 -24.33 -10.09
N LEU A 117 18.25 -23.92 -11.00
CA LEU A 117 17.16 -22.99 -10.74
C LEU A 117 15.82 -23.70 -10.89
N ALA A 118 14.89 -23.39 -10.00
CA ALA A 118 13.49 -23.78 -10.16
C ALA A 118 12.63 -22.53 -10.34
N GLN A 119 11.89 -22.46 -11.43
CA GLN A 119 11.00 -21.34 -11.71
C GLN A 119 9.79 -21.38 -10.78
N ARG A 120 9.28 -20.21 -10.37
CA ARG A 120 8.00 -20.13 -9.68
C ARG A 120 6.86 -20.47 -10.62
N PRO A 121 5.84 -21.17 -10.13
CA PRO A 121 4.71 -21.56 -10.97
C PRO A 121 3.90 -20.33 -11.42
N ARG A 122 3.16 -20.51 -12.52
CA ARG A 122 2.24 -19.51 -13.06
C ARG A 122 0.82 -19.78 -12.56
N ILE A 123 0.04 -18.73 -12.42
CA ILE A 123 -1.36 -18.81 -12.00
C ILE A 123 -2.18 -19.41 -13.15
N ALA A 124 -2.79 -20.58 -12.92
CA ALA A 124 -3.76 -21.18 -13.84
C ALA A 124 -5.15 -20.60 -13.64
N GLU A 125 -5.59 -20.52 -12.39
CA GLU A 125 -6.90 -19.99 -12.01
C GLU A 125 -6.85 -19.35 -10.62
N VAL A 126 -7.71 -18.36 -10.39
CA VAL A 126 -7.89 -17.72 -9.08
C VAL A 126 -9.32 -17.94 -8.60
N ASN A 127 -9.45 -18.61 -7.46
CA ASN A 127 -10.73 -18.93 -6.84
C ASN A 127 -10.94 -18.10 -5.58
N TYR A 128 -12.12 -17.48 -5.47
CA TYR A 128 -12.48 -16.63 -4.33
C TYR A 128 -13.57 -17.32 -3.50
N HIS A 129 -13.31 -17.48 -2.19
CA HIS A 129 -14.23 -18.07 -1.23
C HIS A 129 -14.62 -17.06 -0.15
N GLY A 130 -15.85 -17.11 0.36
CA GLY A 130 -16.35 -16.24 1.43
C GLY A 130 -16.80 -14.85 0.97
N VAL A 131 -16.85 -14.58 -0.34
CA VAL A 131 -17.25 -13.28 -0.90
C VAL A 131 -18.46 -13.39 -1.83
N LYS A 132 -19.19 -12.28 -1.99
CA LYS A 132 -20.28 -12.15 -2.95
C LYS A 132 -19.75 -11.95 -4.36
N LYS A 133 -20.55 -12.25 -5.38
CA LYS A 133 -20.19 -12.12 -6.80
C LYS A 133 -19.71 -10.69 -7.18
N SER A 134 -20.36 -9.65 -6.62
CA SER A 134 -19.94 -8.26 -6.84
C SER A 134 -18.59 -7.95 -6.20
N GLU A 135 -18.35 -8.44 -4.96
CA GLU A 135 -17.09 -8.25 -4.26
C GLU A 135 -15.94 -8.98 -4.96
N LYS A 136 -16.20 -10.19 -5.51
CA LYS A 136 -15.23 -10.92 -6.34
C LYS A 136 -14.78 -10.07 -7.52
N LYS A 137 -15.72 -9.46 -8.27
CA LYS A 137 -15.39 -8.59 -9.42
C LYS A 137 -14.55 -7.37 -9.02
N ASP A 138 -14.89 -6.75 -7.88
CA ASP A 138 -14.12 -5.61 -7.35
C ASP A 138 -12.68 -6.01 -6.99
N LEU A 139 -12.50 -7.20 -6.38
CA LEU A 139 -11.20 -7.73 -6.00
C LEU A 139 -10.37 -8.13 -7.23
N GLU A 140 -10.96 -8.80 -8.20
CA GLU A 140 -10.29 -9.16 -9.47
C GLU A 140 -9.65 -7.95 -10.15
N ALA A 141 -10.35 -6.81 -10.17
CA ALA A 141 -9.85 -5.58 -10.76
C ALA A 141 -8.67 -4.95 -9.97
N LYS A 142 -8.58 -5.21 -8.66
CA LYS A 142 -7.60 -4.55 -7.77
C LYS A 142 -6.35 -5.36 -7.48
N LEU A 143 -6.45 -6.71 -7.48
CA LEU A 143 -5.39 -7.56 -6.94
C LEU A 143 -4.23 -7.82 -7.90
N GLY A 144 -4.45 -7.71 -9.21
CA GLY A 144 -3.42 -8.01 -10.20
C GLY A 144 -3.01 -9.49 -10.28
N LEU A 145 -3.81 -10.40 -9.68
CA LEU A 145 -3.63 -11.85 -9.79
C LEU A 145 -4.23 -12.31 -11.11
N VAL A 146 -3.46 -12.22 -12.18
CA VAL A 146 -3.93 -12.52 -13.54
C VAL A 146 -3.49 -13.93 -13.92
N LYS A 147 -4.37 -14.68 -14.59
CA LYS A 147 -4.05 -15.98 -15.19
C LYS A 147 -2.80 -15.88 -16.09
N GLY A 148 -1.85 -16.79 -15.93
CA GLY A 148 -0.58 -16.83 -16.66
C GLY A 148 0.53 -15.99 -16.02
N SER A 149 0.24 -15.09 -15.07
CA SER A 149 1.29 -14.39 -14.33
C SER A 149 1.98 -15.32 -13.33
N GLN A 150 3.24 -15.05 -13.06
CA GLN A 150 4.03 -15.80 -12.09
C GLN A 150 3.61 -15.45 -10.67
N ILE A 151 3.42 -16.43 -9.80
CA ILE A 151 3.09 -16.20 -8.39
C ILE A 151 4.38 -15.95 -7.60
N THR A 152 4.44 -14.81 -6.92
CA THR A 152 5.56 -14.44 -6.06
C THR A 152 5.07 -14.14 -4.65
N PRO A 153 5.90 -14.34 -3.59
CA PRO A 153 5.52 -14.00 -2.22
C PRO A 153 5.04 -12.56 -2.08
N ASN A 154 5.73 -11.63 -2.73
CA ASN A 154 5.37 -10.21 -2.72
C ASN A 154 3.96 -9.97 -3.32
N LEU A 155 3.63 -10.65 -4.43
CA LEU A 155 2.30 -10.57 -5.05
C LEU A 155 1.22 -11.11 -4.10
N VAL A 156 1.49 -12.23 -3.42
CA VAL A 156 0.59 -12.83 -2.43
C VAL A 156 0.39 -11.92 -1.23
N ASP A 157 1.47 -11.37 -0.66
CA ASP A 157 1.39 -10.47 0.50
C ASP A 157 0.69 -9.17 0.17
N ARG A 158 0.97 -8.60 -1.01
CA ARG A 158 0.26 -7.43 -1.52
C ARG A 158 -1.23 -7.72 -1.71
N ALA A 159 -1.57 -8.87 -2.28
CA ALA A 159 -2.96 -9.27 -2.45
C ALA A 159 -3.68 -9.40 -1.09
N LYS A 160 -3.05 -10.05 -0.10
CA LYS A 160 -3.59 -10.14 1.28
C LYS A 160 -3.85 -8.75 1.87
N LEU A 161 -2.88 -7.83 1.73
CA LEU A 161 -3.01 -6.47 2.25
C LEU A 161 -4.16 -5.71 1.57
N LEU A 162 -4.26 -5.79 0.24
CA LEU A 162 -5.33 -5.12 -0.53
C LEU A 162 -6.71 -5.67 -0.20
N ILE A 163 -6.84 -6.99 0.00
CA ILE A 163 -8.10 -7.62 0.40
C ILE A 163 -8.50 -7.16 1.80
N LYS A 164 -7.57 -7.19 2.76
CA LYS A 164 -7.83 -6.72 4.13
C LYS A 164 -8.30 -5.27 4.12
N ARG A 165 -7.58 -4.38 3.41
CA ARG A 165 -7.95 -2.97 3.28
C ARG A 165 -9.33 -2.79 2.64
N HIS A 166 -9.64 -3.53 1.57
CA HIS A 166 -10.95 -3.48 0.92
C HIS A 166 -12.11 -3.83 1.87
N PHE A 167 -11.91 -4.79 2.77
CA PHE A 167 -12.94 -5.18 3.73
C PHE A 167 -12.96 -4.26 4.96
N ASP A 168 -11.83 -3.70 5.37
CA ASP A 168 -11.75 -2.68 6.41
C ASP A 168 -12.53 -1.42 6.00
N ASP A 169 -12.35 -0.91 4.78
CA ASP A 169 -13.13 0.19 4.19
C ASP A 169 -14.66 -0.09 4.18
N LYS A 170 -15.04 -1.37 4.22
CA LYS A 170 -16.45 -1.81 4.34
C LYS A 170 -16.90 -2.04 5.78
N GLY A 171 -16.00 -1.85 6.76
CA GLY A 171 -16.24 -2.01 8.19
C GLY A 171 -16.01 -3.41 8.76
N PHE A 172 -15.33 -4.29 8.01
CA PHE A 172 -14.95 -5.63 8.46
C PHE A 172 -13.48 -5.63 8.95
N LYS A 173 -13.19 -4.91 10.02
CA LYS A 173 -11.83 -4.70 10.54
C LYS A 173 -11.11 -6.00 10.91
N ASN A 174 -11.84 -7.03 11.30
CA ASN A 174 -11.31 -8.32 11.73
C ASN A 174 -11.30 -9.37 10.60
N ALA A 175 -11.35 -8.95 9.32
CA ALA A 175 -11.33 -9.87 8.20
C ALA A 175 -10.00 -10.66 8.14
N GLU A 176 -10.12 -11.98 8.05
CA GLU A 176 -9.01 -12.90 7.88
C GLU A 176 -8.90 -13.32 6.42
N VAL A 177 -7.68 -13.30 5.90
CA VAL A 177 -7.40 -13.66 4.50
C VAL A 177 -6.30 -14.68 4.47
N ASN A 178 -6.59 -15.84 3.88
CA ASN A 178 -5.62 -16.87 3.60
C ASN A 178 -5.58 -17.16 2.10
N ILE A 179 -4.37 -17.14 1.53
CA ILE A 179 -4.14 -17.45 0.11
C ILE A 179 -3.35 -18.75 0.05
N ILE A 180 -3.89 -19.75 -0.62
CA ILE A 180 -3.35 -21.10 -0.71
C ILE A 180 -3.04 -21.38 -2.18
N GLU A 181 -1.81 -21.77 -2.44
CA GLU A 181 -1.37 -22.27 -3.73
C GLU A 181 -1.62 -23.78 -3.80
N ARG A 182 -2.38 -24.24 -4.79
CA ARG A 182 -2.64 -25.67 -5.01
C ARG A 182 -1.99 -26.10 -6.30
N ASN A 183 -1.08 -27.05 -6.18
CA ASN A 183 -0.44 -27.68 -7.32
C ASN A 183 -1.47 -28.44 -8.16
N ILE A 184 -1.33 -28.36 -9.48
CA ILE A 184 -2.14 -29.09 -10.43
C ILE A 184 -1.44 -30.44 -10.68
N GLN A 185 -2.19 -31.56 -10.53
CA GLN A 185 -1.64 -32.88 -10.80
C GLN A 185 -1.12 -32.95 -12.25
N GLY A 186 0.15 -33.40 -12.39
CA GLY A 186 0.80 -33.53 -13.68
C GLY A 186 1.35 -32.23 -14.29
N ASN A 187 1.17 -31.08 -13.64
CA ASN A 187 1.73 -29.83 -14.10
C ASN A 187 2.40 -29.06 -12.96
N LYS A 188 3.73 -29.08 -12.91
CA LYS A 188 4.53 -28.38 -11.89
C LYS A 188 4.72 -26.88 -12.19
N GLU A 189 4.43 -26.45 -13.42
CA GLU A 189 4.62 -25.06 -13.85
C GLU A 189 3.43 -24.16 -13.54
N GLN A 190 2.30 -24.74 -13.14
CA GLN A 190 1.06 -24.02 -12.88
C GLN A 190 0.45 -24.37 -11.53
N VAL A 191 -0.18 -23.37 -10.92
CA VAL A 191 -0.91 -23.52 -9.66
C VAL A 191 -2.27 -22.84 -9.73
N ASN A 192 -3.24 -23.40 -9.04
CA ASN A 192 -4.48 -22.71 -8.71
C ASN A 192 -4.31 -21.94 -7.41
N VAL A 193 -4.78 -20.70 -7.40
CA VAL A 193 -4.72 -19.82 -6.24
C VAL A 193 -6.10 -19.73 -5.61
N ASP A 194 -6.23 -20.29 -4.42
CA ASP A 194 -7.48 -20.20 -3.64
C ASP A 194 -7.37 -19.10 -2.59
N ILE A 195 -8.21 -18.10 -2.69
CA ILE A 195 -8.30 -16.98 -1.75
C ILE A 195 -9.48 -17.25 -0.81
N MET A 196 -9.16 -17.61 0.41
CA MET A 196 -10.12 -17.88 1.48
C MET A 196 -10.30 -16.60 2.30
N ILE A 197 -11.49 -16.03 2.32
CA ILE A 197 -11.80 -14.78 3.01
C ILE A 197 -12.90 -15.04 4.05
N ASP A 198 -12.54 -14.89 5.32
CA ASP A 198 -13.51 -14.82 6.41
C ASP A 198 -13.65 -13.37 6.84
N LYS A 199 -14.76 -12.76 6.46
CA LYS A 199 -15.00 -11.32 6.73
C LYS A 199 -15.26 -11.03 8.19
N LYS A 200 -15.62 -12.05 8.99
CA LYS A 200 -16.14 -11.87 10.34
C LYS A 200 -17.34 -10.90 10.36
N GLU A 201 -17.68 -10.34 11.51
CA GLU A 201 -18.73 -9.34 11.62
C GLU A 201 -18.18 -7.91 11.48
N LYS A 202 -19.07 -6.99 11.10
CA LYS A 202 -18.71 -5.56 11.07
C LYS A 202 -18.49 -5.03 12.46
N VAL A 203 -17.37 -4.38 12.66
CA VAL A 203 -17.07 -3.70 13.93
C VAL A 203 -17.91 -2.43 14.03
N LYS A 204 -18.48 -2.18 15.22
CA LYS A 204 -19.30 -1.01 15.54
C LYS A 204 -18.66 -0.20 16.65
N VAL A 205 -19.05 1.06 16.78
CA VAL A 205 -18.60 1.89 17.90
C VAL A 205 -19.48 1.63 19.12
N ASN A 206 -18.89 1.22 20.23
CA ASN A 206 -19.56 1.05 21.50
C ASN A 206 -19.74 2.39 22.21
N SER A 207 -18.64 3.11 22.46
CA SER A 207 -18.65 4.44 23.07
C SER A 207 -17.62 5.37 22.41
N ILE A 208 -17.87 6.68 22.52
CA ILE A 208 -16.93 7.73 22.12
C ILE A 208 -16.73 8.62 23.35
N THR A 209 -15.51 8.70 23.85
CA THR A 209 -15.12 9.56 24.97
C THR A 209 -14.25 10.69 24.45
N ILE A 210 -14.59 11.92 24.79
CA ILE A 210 -13.87 13.12 24.37
C ILE A 210 -13.51 13.91 25.62
N ASP A 211 -12.23 14.21 25.78
CA ASP A 211 -11.69 14.96 26.91
C ASP A 211 -11.00 16.25 26.42
N GLY A 212 -10.88 17.25 27.32
CA GLY A 212 -10.21 18.51 27.04
C GLY A 212 -11.06 19.55 26.29
N ASN A 213 -12.29 19.20 25.94
CA ASN A 213 -13.23 20.07 25.22
C ASN A 213 -14.04 20.90 26.23
N THR A 214 -13.64 22.16 26.40
CA THR A 214 -14.35 23.14 27.29
C THR A 214 -15.30 24.04 26.51
N ILE A 215 -14.98 24.37 25.29
CA ILE A 215 -15.73 25.31 24.41
C ILE A 215 -16.89 24.61 23.72
N LEU A 216 -16.67 23.40 23.26
CA LEU A 216 -17.70 22.58 22.59
C LEU A 216 -18.07 21.40 23.47
N SER A 217 -19.35 21.23 23.80
CA SER A 217 -19.79 20.05 24.57
C SER A 217 -19.64 18.76 23.75
N ASP A 218 -19.42 17.63 24.44
CA ASP A 218 -19.38 16.28 23.86
C ASP A 218 -20.54 16.03 22.90
N LYS A 219 -21.75 16.41 23.32
CA LYS A 219 -22.96 16.24 22.48
C LYS A 219 -22.84 16.98 21.15
N LYS A 220 -22.22 18.18 21.13
CA LYS A 220 -22.01 18.96 19.92
C LYS A 220 -20.92 18.34 19.05
N LEU A 221 -19.80 17.92 19.65
CA LEU A 221 -18.71 17.22 18.97
C LEU A 221 -19.17 15.91 18.35
N LYS A 222 -19.84 15.05 19.11
CA LYS A 222 -20.42 13.78 18.61
C LYS A 222 -21.47 13.99 17.49
N ARG A 223 -22.13 15.17 17.45
CA ARG A 223 -23.05 15.51 16.35
C ARG A 223 -22.29 15.92 15.07
N ILE A 224 -21.13 16.56 15.22
CA ILE A 224 -20.23 16.92 14.10
C ILE A 224 -19.66 15.66 13.45
N MET A 225 -19.34 14.63 14.23
CA MET A 225 -18.97 13.32 13.74
C MET A 225 -20.15 12.65 13.02
N LYS A 226 -20.22 12.81 11.70
CA LYS A 226 -21.37 12.34 10.90
C LYS A 226 -21.32 10.85 10.58
N LYS A 227 -20.11 10.29 10.51
CA LYS A 227 -19.83 8.96 9.98
C LYS A 227 -19.50 7.95 11.07
N THR A 228 -18.96 8.40 12.22
CA THR A 228 -18.62 7.59 13.40
C THR A 228 -19.64 7.81 14.50
N ASN A 229 -20.48 6.79 14.78
CA ASN A 229 -21.61 6.94 15.72
C ASN A 229 -21.74 5.74 16.66
N GLU A 230 -22.06 5.99 17.92
CA GLU A 230 -22.27 4.97 18.96
C GLU A 230 -23.49 4.08 18.63
N LYS A 231 -23.36 2.76 18.89
CA LYS A 231 -24.36 1.74 18.48
C LYS A 231 -25.74 1.85 19.15
N ASN A 232 -25.79 2.28 20.40
CA ASN A 232 -26.97 2.12 21.26
C ASN A 232 -27.75 3.42 21.56
N LYS A 233 -27.46 4.53 20.84
CA LYS A 233 -28.18 5.79 21.06
C LYS A 233 -29.36 5.93 20.11
N LEU A 234 -30.55 6.22 20.65
CA LEU A 234 -31.77 6.46 19.88
C LEU A 234 -31.59 7.58 18.83
N VAL A 235 -30.79 8.59 19.15
CA VAL A 235 -30.43 9.69 18.23
C VAL A 235 -29.72 9.21 16.97
N ASN A 236 -29.08 8.04 17.03
CA ASN A 236 -28.30 7.45 15.94
C ASN A 236 -29.08 6.35 15.18
N LEU A 237 -30.41 6.27 15.30
CA LEU A 237 -31.21 5.19 14.74
C LEU A 237 -31.03 5.01 13.22
N PHE A 238 -30.85 6.12 12.50
CA PHE A 238 -30.66 6.15 11.03
C PHE A 238 -29.23 6.41 10.60
N ARG A 239 -28.26 6.48 11.53
CA ARG A 239 -26.85 6.74 11.23
C ARG A 239 -26.04 5.45 11.11
N THR A 240 -24.96 5.50 10.34
CA THR A 240 -24.00 4.40 10.24
C THR A 240 -23.33 4.16 11.58
N LYS A 241 -23.40 2.93 12.09
CA LYS A 241 -22.83 2.53 13.40
C LYS A 241 -21.55 1.69 13.25
N LYS A 242 -21.19 1.33 12.01
CA LYS A 242 -19.97 0.59 11.72
C LYS A 242 -18.76 1.53 11.87
N PHE A 243 -17.68 1.02 12.45
CA PHE A 243 -16.42 1.71 12.52
C PHE A 243 -15.66 1.52 11.20
N ILE A 244 -15.23 2.61 10.58
CA ILE A 244 -14.37 2.65 9.40
C ILE A 244 -13.32 3.72 9.69
N GLU A 245 -12.05 3.33 9.69
CA GLU A 245 -10.95 4.18 10.10
C GLU A 245 -10.83 5.45 9.23
N GLU A 246 -10.87 5.31 7.91
CA GLU A 246 -10.87 6.45 6.98
C GLU A 246 -12.00 7.46 7.28
N LYS A 247 -13.19 6.96 7.64
CA LYS A 247 -14.35 7.81 7.98
C LYS A 247 -14.22 8.47 9.35
N TYR A 248 -13.52 7.83 10.24
CA TYR A 248 -13.18 8.41 11.55
C TYR A 248 -12.15 9.53 11.41
N GLU A 249 -11.14 9.37 10.54
CA GLU A 249 -10.20 10.43 10.22
C GLU A 249 -10.91 11.67 9.63
N GLU A 250 -11.86 11.46 8.70
CA GLU A 250 -12.69 12.56 8.18
C GLU A 250 -13.48 13.25 9.30
N ASP A 251 -14.06 12.49 10.23
CA ASP A 251 -14.81 13.06 11.36
C ASP A 251 -13.92 13.83 12.34
N LYS A 252 -12.66 13.40 12.55
CA LYS A 252 -11.66 14.15 13.34
C LYS A 252 -11.35 15.49 12.68
N GLN A 253 -11.16 15.50 11.37
CA GLN A 253 -10.94 16.76 10.64
C GLN A 253 -12.13 17.72 10.76
N LEU A 254 -13.37 17.20 10.68
CA LEU A 254 -14.56 18.03 10.89
C LEU A 254 -14.62 18.67 12.29
N ILE A 255 -14.08 17.99 13.31
CA ILE A 255 -13.96 18.56 14.66
C ILE A 255 -12.97 19.74 14.65
N ILE A 256 -11.78 19.55 14.09
CA ILE A 256 -10.75 20.59 14.01
C ILE A 256 -11.25 21.77 13.16
N ASP A 257 -11.87 21.52 12.01
CA ASP A 257 -12.47 22.55 11.17
C ASP A 257 -13.52 23.38 11.95
N LYS A 258 -14.26 22.75 12.85
CA LYS A 258 -15.25 23.46 13.69
C LYS A 258 -14.59 24.35 14.74
N TYR A 259 -13.47 23.93 15.32
CA TYR A 259 -12.68 24.79 16.21
C TYR A 259 -12.06 25.96 15.45
N ASN A 260 -11.51 25.69 14.26
CA ASN A 260 -10.95 26.73 13.39
C ASN A 260 -12.01 27.75 12.95
N GLU A 261 -13.25 27.31 12.67
CA GLU A 261 -14.39 28.19 12.38
C GLU A 261 -14.73 29.13 13.56
N LEU A 262 -14.47 28.69 14.78
CA LEU A 262 -14.70 29.45 15.99
C LEU A 262 -13.51 30.32 16.43
N GLY A 263 -12.42 30.27 15.68
CA GLY A 263 -11.20 31.03 15.94
C GLY A 263 -10.14 30.32 16.77
N TYR A 264 -10.33 29.04 17.08
CA TYR A 264 -9.36 28.23 17.79
C TYR A 264 -8.41 27.56 16.80
N ARG A 265 -7.50 28.36 16.25
CA ARG A 265 -6.55 27.97 15.19
C ARG A 265 -5.64 26.81 15.60
N ASP A 266 -5.19 26.81 16.86
CA ASP A 266 -4.23 25.84 17.38
C ASP A 266 -4.90 24.58 17.94
N ALA A 267 -6.22 24.43 17.73
CA ALA A 267 -6.96 23.27 18.18
C ALA A 267 -6.43 21.99 17.50
N GLN A 268 -6.11 20.98 18.31
CA GLN A 268 -5.59 19.72 17.84
C GLN A 268 -6.07 18.53 18.68
N ILE A 269 -6.13 17.36 18.08
CA ILE A 269 -6.36 16.10 18.79
C ILE A 269 -4.99 15.52 19.15
N VAL A 270 -4.63 15.61 20.44
CA VAL A 270 -3.30 15.21 20.95
C VAL A 270 -3.22 13.74 21.34
N VAL A 271 -4.34 13.14 21.66
CA VAL A 271 -4.46 11.70 21.94
C VAL A 271 -5.64 11.17 21.18
N ASP A 272 -5.42 10.05 20.51
CA ASP A 272 -6.42 9.33 19.74
C ASP A 272 -6.17 7.83 19.92
N SER A 273 -7.15 7.12 20.45
CA SER A 273 -7.04 5.68 20.65
C SER A 273 -8.33 4.94 20.37
N ILE A 274 -8.18 3.78 19.75
CA ILE A 274 -9.27 2.87 19.43
C ILE A 274 -8.97 1.55 20.11
N THR A 275 -9.75 1.21 21.12
CA THR A 275 -9.55 -0.01 21.90
C THR A 275 -10.69 -1.00 21.67
N PRO A 276 -10.40 -2.30 21.44
CA PRO A 276 -11.43 -3.31 21.38
C PRO A 276 -12.19 -3.37 22.71
N TYR A 277 -13.53 -3.28 22.66
CA TYR A 277 -14.40 -3.52 23.79
C TYR A 277 -14.86 -4.98 23.84
N ASP A 278 -15.25 -5.51 22.69
CA ASP A 278 -15.55 -6.91 22.44
C ASP A 278 -15.18 -7.28 20.99
N ASP A 279 -15.43 -8.54 20.57
CA ASP A 279 -15.11 -9.05 19.21
C ASP A 279 -15.79 -8.25 18.07
N ARG A 280 -16.80 -7.45 18.39
CA ARG A 280 -17.66 -6.75 17.42
C ARG A 280 -17.73 -5.25 17.64
N THR A 281 -17.12 -4.74 18.71
CA THR A 281 -17.22 -3.33 19.05
C THR A 281 -15.89 -2.76 19.55
N VAL A 282 -15.71 -1.45 19.30
CA VAL A 282 -14.56 -0.66 19.76
C VAL A 282 -15.03 0.53 20.56
N ASP A 283 -14.23 0.92 21.53
CA ASP A 283 -14.30 2.20 22.22
C ASP A 283 -13.32 3.18 21.58
N VAL A 284 -13.79 4.39 21.35
CA VAL A 284 -13.00 5.48 20.78
C VAL A 284 -12.77 6.51 21.88
N TYR A 285 -11.51 6.85 22.09
CA TYR A 285 -11.12 7.92 23.02
C TYR A 285 -10.30 8.96 22.27
N MET A 286 -10.61 10.25 22.50
CA MET A 286 -9.82 11.36 21.98
C MET A 286 -9.66 12.45 23.03
N ARG A 287 -8.50 13.09 23.06
CA ARG A 287 -8.24 14.28 23.86
C ARG A 287 -7.90 15.45 22.94
N ILE A 288 -8.64 16.54 23.16
CA ILE A 288 -8.52 17.77 22.38
C ILE A 288 -7.77 18.79 23.24
N GLU A 289 -6.81 19.47 22.64
CA GLU A 289 -6.24 20.71 23.14
C GLU A 289 -6.79 21.85 22.28
N GLU A 290 -7.65 22.69 22.88
CA GLU A 290 -8.42 23.70 22.14
C GLU A 290 -7.56 24.92 21.73
N GLY A 291 -6.46 25.18 22.47
CA GLY A 291 -5.62 26.35 22.25
C GLY A 291 -6.32 27.68 22.60
N ASN A 292 -5.78 28.77 22.08
CA ASN A 292 -6.33 30.10 22.29
C ASN A 292 -7.26 30.51 21.13
N LYS A 293 -8.20 31.41 21.45
CA LYS A 293 -9.04 32.03 20.43
C LYS A 293 -8.32 33.24 19.83
N TYR A 294 -8.25 33.28 18.48
CA TYR A 294 -7.55 34.34 17.76
C TYR A 294 -8.49 35.28 17.03
N TYR A 295 -8.05 36.55 16.88
CA TYR A 295 -8.74 37.61 16.18
C TYR A 295 -7.84 38.23 15.11
N LEU A 296 -8.43 38.73 14.04
CA LEU A 296 -7.73 39.48 13.00
C LEU A 296 -7.37 40.86 13.48
N ARG A 297 -6.07 41.20 13.52
CA ARG A 297 -5.59 42.53 13.84
C ARG A 297 -5.39 43.39 12.59
N ASN A 298 -4.83 42.79 11.54
CA ASN A 298 -4.64 43.46 10.24
C ASN A 298 -4.75 42.45 9.09
N ILE A 299 -5.11 42.94 7.90
CA ILE A 299 -5.16 42.16 6.65
C ILE A 299 -4.56 43.03 5.56
N ASP A 300 -3.36 42.70 5.12
CA ASP A 300 -2.63 43.42 4.08
C ASP A 300 -2.64 42.63 2.77
N TRP A 301 -2.75 43.32 1.64
CA TRP A 301 -2.74 42.73 0.32
C TRP A 301 -1.46 43.08 -0.41
N VAL A 302 -0.75 42.11 -0.94
CA VAL A 302 0.55 42.28 -1.61
C VAL A 302 0.54 41.53 -2.94
N GLY A 303 0.97 42.25 -4.01
CA GLY A 303 1.10 41.65 -5.36
C GLY A 303 -0.16 41.73 -6.22
N ASN A 304 -1.24 42.30 -5.70
CA ASN A 304 -2.50 42.51 -6.44
C ASN A 304 -2.42 43.75 -7.33
N THR A 305 -2.26 43.57 -8.64
CA THR A 305 -2.24 44.62 -9.64
C THR A 305 -3.52 44.67 -10.48
N VAL A 306 -4.16 43.53 -10.68
CA VAL A 306 -5.40 43.37 -11.47
C VAL A 306 -6.62 43.85 -10.68
N TYR A 307 -6.74 43.44 -9.45
CA TYR A 307 -7.84 43.81 -8.57
C TYR A 307 -7.33 44.68 -7.42
N ARG A 308 -8.10 45.75 -7.11
CA ARG A 308 -7.79 46.64 -5.99
C ARG A 308 -8.00 45.94 -4.65
N SER A 309 -7.22 46.33 -3.65
CA SER A 309 -7.29 45.76 -2.29
C SER A 309 -8.66 45.93 -1.63
N ASP A 310 -9.36 47.03 -1.91
CA ASP A 310 -10.71 47.29 -1.40
C ASP A 310 -11.74 46.30 -1.97
N TYR A 311 -11.63 45.93 -3.25
CA TYR A 311 -12.46 44.91 -3.88
C TYR A 311 -12.20 43.52 -3.28
N LEU A 312 -10.93 43.14 -3.16
CA LEU A 312 -10.52 41.86 -2.60
C LEU A 312 -10.95 41.71 -1.13
N ALA A 313 -10.80 42.79 -0.34
CA ALA A 313 -11.24 42.85 1.05
C ALA A 313 -12.76 42.70 1.19
N ALA A 314 -13.53 43.31 0.30
CA ALA A 314 -14.98 43.16 0.27
C ALA A 314 -15.41 41.71 -0.03
N LYS A 315 -14.69 41.04 -0.94
CA LYS A 315 -14.91 39.63 -1.30
C LYS A 315 -14.50 38.65 -0.21
N LEU A 316 -13.48 38.98 0.56
CA LEU A 316 -12.99 38.14 1.65
C LEU A 316 -14.02 37.91 2.77
N LEU A 317 -14.91 38.90 2.97
CA LEU A 317 -15.94 38.92 4.03
C LEU A 317 -15.37 38.82 5.46
N MET A 318 -14.11 39.17 5.64
CA MET A 318 -13.41 39.20 6.93
C MET A 318 -12.75 40.57 7.07
N LYS A 319 -12.76 41.14 8.28
CA LYS A 319 -12.20 42.45 8.58
C LYS A 319 -11.45 42.47 9.91
N LYS A 320 -10.70 43.51 10.13
CA LYS A 320 -10.03 43.79 11.40
C LYS A 320 -11.01 43.71 12.57
N GLY A 321 -10.63 42.98 13.62
CA GLY A 321 -11.43 42.74 14.82
C GLY A 321 -12.33 41.49 14.76
N ASP A 322 -12.49 40.88 13.59
CA ASP A 322 -13.24 39.64 13.45
C ASP A 322 -12.46 38.46 14.06
N VAL A 323 -13.19 37.42 14.45
CA VAL A 323 -12.60 36.14 14.85
C VAL A 323 -11.87 35.56 13.66
N TYR A 324 -10.65 35.04 13.88
CA TYR A 324 -9.88 34.38 12.84
C TYR A 324 -10.55 33.03 12.44
N ASN A 325 -11.37 33.08 11.43
CA ASN A 325 -12.10 31.95 10.90
C ASN A 325 -11.36 31.36 9.69
N GLN A 326 -10.47 30.41 9.94
CA GLN A 326 -9.65 29.76 8.90
C GLN A 326 -10.50 29.02 7.85
N LYS A 327 -11.64 28.49 8.25
CA LYS A 327 -12.56 27.82 7.32
C LYS A 327 -13.14 28.83 6.33
N LEU A 328 -13.69 29.94 6.84
CA LEU A 328 -14.23 31.02 5.99
C LEU A 328 -13.15 31.58 5.09
N LEU A 329 -11.94 31.78 5.60
CA LEU A 329 -10.79 32.21 4.81
C LEU A 329 -10.58 31.33 3.59
N ASN A 330 -10.46 30.00 3.79
CA ASN A 330 -10.25 29.04 2.71
C ASN A 330 -11.43 29.00 1.72
N GLU A 331 -12.67 29.06 2.21
CA GLU A 331 -13.88 29.14 1.38
C GLU A 331 -13.83 30.37 0.46
N ARG A 332 -13.57 31.53 1.01
CA ARG A 332 -13.53 32.80 0.27
C ARG A 332 -12.35 32.95 -0.69
N LEU A 333 -11.25 32.24 -0.41
CA LEU A 333 -10.08 32.27 -1.30
C LEU A 333 -10.25 31.37 -2.52
N SER A 334 -10.83 30.15 -2.36
CA SER A 334 -10.75 29.14 -3.41
C SER A 334 -11.95 28.19 -3.56
N GLN A 335 -12.81 28.01 -2.53
CA GLN A 335 -13.80 26.94 -2.53
C GLN A 335 -15.20 27.39 -2.97
N ASP A 336 -15.60 28.63 -2.66
CA ASP A 336 -16.90 29.19 -3.04
C ASP A 336 -16.99 29.45 -4.55
N GLU A 337 -18.20 29.44 -5.09
CA GLU A 337 -18.43 29.82 -6.49
C GLU A 337 -17.98 31.23 -6.80
N ASP A 338 -18.13 32.14 -5.85
CA ASP A 338 -17.70 33.57 -5.94
C ASP A 338 -16.37 33.83 -5.20
N ALA A 339 -15.54 32.78 -4.99
CA ALA A 339 -14.23 32.92 -4.39
C ALA A 339 -13.31 33.83 -5.20
N ILE A 340 -12.39 34.52 -4.51
CA ILE A 340 -11.42 35.43 -5.11
C ILE A 340 -10.64 34.77 -6.25
N GLY A 341 -10.23 33.50 -6.07
CA GLY A 341 -9.51 32.77 -7.11
C GLY A 341 -10.30 32.58 -8.40
N ASN A 342 -11.63 32.47 -8.33
CA ASN A 342 -12.45 32.33 -9.53
C ASN A 342 -12.50 33.61 -10.36
N ASP A 343 -12.42 34.79 -9.73
CA ASP A 343 -12.33 36.07 -10.46
C ASP A 343 -11.08 36.12 -11.33
N TYR A 344 -9.93 35.68 -10.79
CA TYR A 344 -8.68 35.58 -11.54
C TYR A 344 -8.76 34.54 -12.66
N TYR A 345 -9.24 33.32 -12.35
CA TYR A 345 -9.38 32.25 -13.35
C TYR A 345 -10.35 32.63 -14.48
N ASN A 346 -11.42 33.36 -14.19
CA ASN A 346 -12.39 33.79 -15.19
C ASN A 346 -11.85 34.90 -16.12
N GLN A 347 -10.74 35.52 -15.75
CA GLN A 347 -10.00 36.45 -16.58
C GLN A 347 -8.70 35.89 -17.17
N GLY A 348 -8.56 34.57 -17.20
CA GLY A 348 -7.43 33.91 -17.84
C GLY A 348 -6.16 33.79 -17.02
N TYR A 349 -6.14 34.21 -15.76
CA TYR A 349 -4.97 34.10 -14.89
C TYR A 349 -4.85 32.65 -14.31
N VAL A 350 -4.55 31.69 -15.17
CA VAL A 350 -4.46 30.25 -14.79
C VAL A 350 -3.27 29.94 -13.88
N PHE A 351 -2.26 30.81 -13.87
CA PHE A 351 -1.07 30.69 -13.01
C PHE A 351 -1.16 31.50 -11.72
N TYR A 352 -2.34 32.04 -11.46
CA TYR A 352 -2.63 32.75 -10.23
C TYR A 352 -2.44 31.87 -9.01
N SER A 353 -1.83 32.45 -7.97
CA SER A 353 -1.80 31.89 -6.62
C SER A 353 -2.03 32.98 -5.58
N LEU A 354 -2.72 32.63 -4.51
CA LEU A 354 -2.90 33.47 -3.34
C LEU A 354 -2.53 32.65 -2.11
N ASP A 355 -1.59 33.18 -1.31
CA ASP A 355 -1.12 32.56 -0.10
C ASP A 355 -1.37 33.50 1.09
N PRO A 356 -2.27 33.12 2.03
CA PRO A 356 -2.49 33.86 3.25
C PRO A 356 -1.38 33.55 4.26
N VAL A 357 -0.49 34.50 4.49
CA VAL A 357 0.65 34.36 5.41
C VAL A 357 0.36 35.08 6.72
N GLU A 358 0.49 34.37 7.81
CA GLU A 358 0.44 34.96 9.15
C GLU A 358 1.81 35.58 9.46
N VAL A 359 1.93 36.87 9.29
CA VAL A 359 3.21 37.58 9.43
C VAL A 359 3.57 37.94 10.86
N ASN A 360 2.56 38.07 11.73
CA ASN A 360 2.80 38.40 13.12
C ASN A 360 1.65 37.94 14.01
N ILE A 361 1.99 37.43 15.20
CA ILE A 361 1.04 36.99 16.22
C ILE A 361 1.41 37.69 17.52
N VAL A 362 0.52 38.51 18.03
CA VAL A 362 0.71 39.23 19.30
C VAL A 362 -0.44 38.93 20.23
N GLY A 363 -0.15 38.11 21.23
CA GLY A 363 -1.17 37.60 22.15
C GLY A 363 -2.20 36.73 21.42
N ASP A 364 -3.43 37.20 21.34
CA ASP A 364 -4.56 36.57 20.67
C ASP A 364 -4.87 37.19 19.29
N SER A 365 -3.99 38.00 18.75
CA SER A 365 -4.23 38.80 17.55
C SER A 365 -3.25 38.42 16.43
N ILE A 366 -3.79 38.20 15.23
CA ILE A 366 -3.05 37.75 14.03
C ILE A 366 -3.06 38.89 12.98
N ASP A 367 -1.90 39.16 12.38
CA ASP A 367 -1.77 39.93 11.16
C ASP A 367 -1.65 38.98 9.96
N LEU A 368 -2.53 39.15 8.98
CA LEU A 368 -2.50 38.41 7.73
C LEU A 368 -1.92 39.25 6.61
N GLU A 369 -1.02 38.67 5.85
CA GLU A 369 -0.55 39.21 4.58
C GLU A 369 -1.02 38.29 3.44
N MET A 370 -1.90 38.82 2.59
CA MET A 370 -2.48 38.09 1.46
C MET A 370 -1.54 38.25 0.26
N ARG A 371 -0.63 37.30 0.05
CA ARG A 371 0.37 37.33 -1.03
C ARG A 371 -0.22 36.79 -2.30
N ILE A 372 -0.29 37.62 -3.32
CA ILE A 372 -0.84 37.30 -4.63
C ILE A 372 0.28 37.26 -5.66
N VAL A 373 0.31 36.20 -6.44
CA VAL A 373 1.09 36.09 -7.67
C VAL A 373 0.09 35.89 -8.81
N GLU A 374 -0.10 36.92 -9.63
CA GLU A 374 -1.14 36.91 -10.67
C GLU A 374 -0.72 36.09 -11.90
N GLY A 375 0.56 36.17 -12.26
CA GLY A 375 1.10 35.48 -13.43
C GLY A 375 0.58 36.03 -14.76
N PRO A 376 0.94 35.43 -15.90
CA PRO A 376 0.43 35.84 -17.21
C PRO A 376 -0.96 35.26 -17.47
N GLN A 377 -1.74 35.99 -18.29
CA GLN A 377 -3.01 35.48 -18.81
C GLN A 377 -2.78 34.36 -19.84
N ALA A 378 -3.62 33.35 -19.79
CA ALA A 378 -3.64 32.24 -20.75
C ALA A 378 -4.83 32.34 -21.70
N THR A 379 -4.60 32.03 -22.97
CA THR A 379 -5.63 31.93 -24.00
C THR A 379 -5.80 30.47 -24.40
N ILE A 380 -6.99 30.14 -24.88
CA ILE A 380 -7.30 28.79 -25.40
C ILE A 380 -6.66 28.65 -26.77
N SER A 381 -5.63 27.83 -26.92
CA SER A 381 -4.97 27.60 -28.20
C SER A 381 -5.76 26.64 -29.11
N LYS A 382 -6.40 25.62 -28.54
CA LYS A 382 -7.13 24.59 -29.28
C LYS A 382 -8.21 23.94 -28.42
N VAL A 383 -9.34 23.65 -29.03
CA VAL A 383 -10.40 22.81 -28.46
C VAL A 383 -10.49 21.52 -29.24
N THR A 384 -10.30 20.39 -28.57
CA THR A 384 -10.41 19.04 -29.17
C THR A 384 -11.66 18.36 -28.65
N ILE A 385 -12.47 17.83 -29.56
CA ILE A 385 -13.69 17.09 -29.25
C ILE A 385 -13.41 15.61 -29.51
N ASN A 386 -13.70 14.75 -28.55
CA ASN A 386 -13.52 13.31 -28.64
C ASN A 386 -14.82 12.59 -28.25
N GLY A 387 -15.07 11.41 -28.84
CA GLY A 387 -16.23 10.58 -28.51
C GLY A 387 -17.56 11.03 -29.16
N ASN A 388 -17.49 11.86 -30.17
CA ASN A 388 -18.67 12.38 -30.91
C ASN A 388 -19.10 11.48 -32.07
N ASP A 389 -19.15 10.16 -31.88
CA ASP A 389 -19.44 9.17 -32.93
C ASP A 389 -20.81 9.36 -33.63
N ARG A 390 -21.75 10.08 -33.01
CA ARG A 390 -23.12 10.31 -33.52
C ARG A 390 -23.39 11.75 -33.92
N LEU A 391 -22.49 12.68 -33.65
CA LEU A 391 -22.65 14.12 -33.93
C LEU A 391 -21.47 14.64 -34.70
N TYR A 392 -21.73 15.51 -35.68
CA TYR A 392 -20.67 16.23 -36.38
C TYR A 392 -19.99 17.24 -35.47
N ASP A 393 -18.68 17.39 -35.59
CA ASP A 393 -17.85 18.27 -34.81
C ASP A 393 -18.35 19.74 -34.77
N ASN A 394 -18.83 20.25 -35.90
CA ASN A 394 -19.39 21.59 -36.03
C ASN A 394 -20.66 21.81 -35.20
N ILE A 395 -21.49 20.78 -34.98
CA ILE A 395 -22.69 20.89 -34.14
C ILE A 395 -22.28 21.02 -32.70
N VAL A 396 -21.31 20.21 -32.24
CA VAL A 396 -20.79 20.30 -30.87
C VAL A 396 -20.10 21.64 -30.62
N ARG A 397 -19.26 22.10 -31.57
CA ARG A 397 -18.56 23.39 -31.46
C ARG A 397 -19.49 24.57 -31.30
N ARG A 398 -20.64 24.56 -31.97
CA ARG A 398 -21.63 25.64 -31.90
C ARG A 398 -22.22 25.81 -30.49
N GLU A 399 -22.26 24.72 -29.70
CA GLU A 399 -22.79 24.74 -28.35
C GLU A 399 -21.72 25.09 -27.29
N LEU A 400 -20.44 25.13 -27.69
CA LEU A 400 -19.35 25.52 -26.80
C LEU A 400 -19.33 27.04 -26.59
N ARG A 401 -19.10 27.45 -25.36
CA ARG A 401 -18.96 28.88 -24.98
C ARG A 401 -17.53 29.39 -25.13
N THR A 402 -16.59 28.49 -25.47
CA THR A 402 -15.16 28.82 -25.56
C THR A 402 -14.63 28.49 -26.95
N ASN A 403 -13.85 29.43 -27.52
CA ASN A 403 -13.24 29.25 -28.83
C ASN A 403 -11.71 29.39 -28.75
N PRO A 404 -10.97 28.81 -29.71
CA PRO A 404 -9.56 29.12 -29.84
C PRO A 404 -9.31 30.64 -29.98
N GLY A 405 -8.39 31.17 -29.19
CA GLY A 405 -8.09 32.59 -29.09
C GLY A 405 -8.78 33.31 -27.94
N ASP A 406 -9.84 32.76 -27.35
CA ASP A 406 -10.49 33.37 -26.18
C ASP A 406 -9.57 33.27 -24.95
N LEU A 407 -9.71 34.20 -24.02
CA LEU A 407 -9.12 34.09 -22.71
C LEU A 407 -9.70 32.88 -21.99
N PHE A 408 -8.87 32.18 -21.26
CA PHE A 408 -9.35 31.12 -20.38
C PHE A 408 -10.37 31.64 -19.38
N ASN A 409 -11.49 30.97 -19.28
CA ASN A 409 -12.54 31.30 -18.32
C ASN A 409 -13.04 30.01 -17.67
N ARG A 410 -12.91 29.92 -16.35
CA ARG A 410 -13.27 28.71 -15.59
C ARG A 410 -14.78 28.47 -15.56
N SER A 411 -15.56 29.55 -15.57
CA SER A 411 -17.03 29.47 -15.47
C SER A 411 -17.72 29.25 -16.82
N ALA A 412 -17.01 29.40 -17.93
CA ALA A 412 -17.54 29.18 -19.27
C ALA A 412 -17.50 27.71 -19.67
#